data_6f150b65aba48abc96e6dd4d4d7db858
#
_entry.id   6f150b65aba48abc96e6dd4d4d7db858
#
_cell.length_a   1.000
_cell.length_b   1.000
_cell.length_c   1.000
_cell.angle_alpha   90.00
_cell.angle_beta   90.00
_cell.angle_gamma   90.00
#
_symmetry.space_group_name_H-M   'P 1'
#
loop_
_entity.id
_entity.type
_entity.pdbx_description
1 polymer ?
#
loop_
_entity_poly.entity_id
_entity_poly.type
_entity_poly.pdbx_seq_one_letter_code
_entity_poly.pdbx_strand_id
1 'polypeptide(L)'
;KNFYFKNILIIFFNSLMGIPPVVVGLIVYFIFSNQGPLGILELLYTPTAMIIAQIIITFPIITSLSQEVFSHNWKHYVDHFRSLNIPSLGIMIILIRNSYFVLITVLLSAFGRAISEVGAVMIVGGNIDHYTRVMTTAITLETRMGNLEYAMALGLVLIIFTMLINSLVYILNVRRR
;
A
#
# COMPACT_ATOMS: atom_id res chain seq x y z
N LYS A 1 -24.92 -4.17 0.58
CA LYS A 1 -25.81 -4.20 -0.62
C LYS A 1 -25.15 -5.02 -1.70
N ASN A 2 -25.85 -6.01 -2.27
CA ASN A 2 -25.41 -6.69 -3.48
C ASN A 2 -25.75 -5.78 -4.67
N PHE A 3 -24.73 -5.27 -5.35
CA PHE A 3 -24.88 -4.58 -6.63
C PHE A 3 -24.25 -5.45 -7.74
N TYR A 4 -24.78 -5.31 -8.96
CA TYR A 4 -24.46 -6.22 -10.08
C TYR A 4 -22.95 -6.36 -10.35
N PHE A 5 -22.17 -5.28 -10.22
CA PHE A 5 -20.74 -5.26 -10.49
C PHE A 5 -19.85 -5.61 -9.27
N LYS A 6 -20.42 -5.96 -8.11
CA LYS A 6 -19.65 -6.24 -6.90
C LYS A 6 -18.56 -7.30 -7.10
N ASN A 7 -18.94 -8.43 -7.69
CA ASN A 7 -18.01 -9.54 -7.89
C ASN A 7 -16.91 -9.19 -8.89
N ILE A 8 -17.24 -8.41 -9.93
CA ILE A 8 -16.27 -7.93 -10.93
C ILE A 8 -15.25 -7.02 -10.27
N LEU A 9 -15.69 -6.09 -9.42
CA LEU A 9 -14.79 -5.20 -8.68
C LEU A 9 -13.89 -5.96 -7.71
N ILE A 10 -14.42 -6.96 -7.01
CA ILE A 10 -13.63 -7.81 -6.10
C ILE A 10 -12.53 -8.55 -6.90
N ILE A 11 -12.91 -9.20 -8.00
CA ILE A 11 -11.96 -9.89 -8.87
C ILE A 11 -10.91 -8.90 -9.42
N PHE A 12 -11.34 -7.74 -9.86
CA PHE A 12 -10.45 -6.69 -10.39
C PHE A 12 -9.40 -6.25 -9.35
N PHE A 13 -9.82 -5.86 -8.15
CA PHE A 13 -8.88 -5.44 -7.11
C PHE A 13 -7.98 -6.58 -6.62
N ASN A 14 -8.50 -7.80 -6.50
CA ASN A 14 -7.69 -8.97 -6.16
C ASN A 14 -6.62 -9.26 -7.24
N SER A 15 -6.97 -9.11 -8.51
CA SER A 15 -6.01 -9.26 -9.62
C SER A 15 -4.95 -8.17 -9.61
N LEU A 16 -5.34 -6.93 -9.27
CA LEU A 16 -4.41 -5.79 -9.15
C LEU A 16 -3.38 -5.97 -8.03
N MET A 17 -3.68 -6.72 -6.95
CA MET A 17 -2.68 -7.04 -5.91
C MET A 17 -1.46 -7.78 -6.46
N GLY A 18 -1.65 -8.58 -7.51
CA GLY A 18 -0.58 -9.37 -8.14
C GLY A 18 0.20 -8.63 -9.22
N ILE A 19 -0.14 -7.38 -9.55
CA ILE A 19 0.58 -6.65 -10.61
C ILE A 19 2.04 -6.39 -10.18
N PRO A 20 3.01 -6.69 -11.06
CA PRO A 20 4.40 -6.36 -10.80
C PRO A 20 4.58 -4.84 -10.64
N PRO A 21 5.17 -4.37 -9.55
CA PRO A 21 5.33 -2.93 -9.31
C PRO A 21 6.11 -2.19 -10.39
N VAL A 22 7.07 -2.88 -11.02
CA VAL A 22 7.84 -2.34 -12.14
C VAL A 22 6.92 -1.93 -13.29
N VAL A 23 5.87 -2.73 -13.58
CA VAL A 23 4.87 -2.41 -14.62
C VAL A 23 4.08 -1.17 -14.23
N VAL A 24 3.69 -1.04 -12.97
CA VAL A 24 3.03 0.18 -12.47
C VAL A 24 3.95 1.39 -12.65
N GLY A 25 5.22 1.26 -12.27
CA GLY A 25 6.23 2.31 -12.48
C GLY A 25 6.34 2.73 -13.94
N LEU A 26 6.37 1.78 -14.87
CA LEU A 26 6.40 2.07 -16.32
C LEU A 26 5.13 2.78 -16.81
N ILE A 27 3.95 2.36 -16.33
CA ILE A 27 2.68 3.00 -16.70
C ILE A 27 2.67 4.45 -16.20
N VAL A 28 3.04 4.68 -14.93
CA VAL A 28 3.11 6.03 -14.34
C VAL A 28 4.15 6.88 -15.08
N TYR A 29 5.31 6.31 -15.39
CA TYR A 29 6.33 6.96 -16.20
C TYR A 29 5.78 7.41 -17.56
N PHE A 30 5.08 6.52 -18.25
CA PHE A 30 4.51 6.84 -19.58
C PHE A 30 3.46 7.94 -19.50
N ILE A 31 2.63 7.94 -18.45
CA ILE A 31 1.58 8.95 -18.23
C ILE A 31 2.19 10.34 -17.98
N PHE A 32 3.26 10.42 -17.18
CA PHE A 32 3.89 11.69 -16.78
C PHE A 32 5.09 12.10 -17.64
N SER A 33 5.51 11.28 -18.62
CA SER A 33 6.58 11.65 -19.56
C SER A 33 6.17 12.82 -20.44
N ASN A 34 7.14 13.55 -20.98
CA ASN A 34 6.87 14.70 -21.87
C ASN A 34 5.99 14.36 -23.08
N GLN A 35 5.99 13.10 -23.52
CA GLN A 35 5.14 12.61 -24.60
C GLN A 35 3.82 12.00 -24.10
N GLY A 36 3.64 11.92 -22.79
CA GLY A 36 2.45 11.34 -22.17
C GLY A 36 1.33 12.35 -21.95
N PRO A 37 0.12 11.86 -21.66
CA PRO A 37 -1.08 12.71 -21.54
C PRO A 37 -1.00 13.72 -20.38
N LEU A 38 -0.22 13.46 -19.35
CA LEU A 38 -0.03 14.34 -18.19
C LEU A 38 1.39 14.92 -18.11
N GLY A 39 2.17 14.92 -19.21
CA GLY A 39 3.51 15.47 -19.25
C GLY A 39 3.58 16.96 -18.90
N ILE A 40 2.52 17.71 -19.18
CA ILE A 40 2.39 19.15 -18.84
C ILE A 40 2.54 19.41 -17.34
N LEU A 41 2.27 18.41 -16.48
CA LEU A 41 2.37 18.56 -15.04
C LEU A 41 3.82 18.49 -14.51
N GLU A 42 4.78 18.10 -15.35
CA GLU A 42 6.21 17.97 -15.02
C GLU A 42 6.50 17.21 -13.71
N LEU A 43 5.66 16.19 -13.41
CA LEU A 43 5.74 15.43 -12.17
C LEU A 43 6.80 14.32 -12.20
N LEU A 44 7.27 13.95 -13.38
CA LEU A 44 8.26 12.88 -13.49
C LEU A 44 9.57 13.27 -12.76
N TYR A 45 10.18 12.28 -12.12
CA TYR A 45 11.38 12.44 -11.29
C TYR A 45 11.18 13.34 -10.06
N THR A 46 9.94 13.44 -9.57
CA THR A 46 9.63 14.15 -8.34
C THR A 46 9.13 13.16 -7.25
N PRO A 47 9.23 13.54 -5.97
CA PRO A 47 8.63 12.76 -4.87
C PRO A 47 7.11 12.55 -5.05
N THR A 48 6.41 13.49 -5.67
CA THR A 48 4.96 13.40 -5.93
C THR A 48 4.64 12.23 -6.87
N ALA A 49 5.40 12.05 -7.95
CA ALA A 49 5.21 10.91 -8.83
C ALA A 49 5.49 9.56 -8.15
N MET A 50 6.49 9.52 -7.26
CA MET A 50 6.78 8.34 -6.44
C MET A 50 5.60 8.00 -5.53
N ILE A 51 5.01 8.99 -4.86
CA ILE A 51 3.83 8.81 -4.00
C ILE A 51 2.64 8.28 -4.82
N ILE A 52 2.39 8.83 -6.01
CA ILE A 52 1.31 8.37 -6.89
C ILE A 52 1.53 6.89 -7.27
N ALA A 53 2.74 6.51 -7.67
CA ALA A 53 3.05 5.12 -7.99
C ALA A 53 2.83 4.19 -6.77
N GLN A 54 3.25 4.60 -5.58
CA GLN A 54 3.04 3.84 -4.35
C GLN A 54 1.56 3.72 -3.97
N ILE A 55 0.76 4.77 -4.16
CA ILE A 55 -0.70 4.71 -3.94
C ILE A 55 -1.33 3.68 -4.88
N ILE A 56 -0.97 3.70 -6.18
CA ILE A 56 -1.50 2.75 -7.16
C ILE A 56 -1.17 1.29 -6.78
N ILE A 57 0.01 1.04 -6.21
CA ILE A 57 0.43 -0.30 -5.78
C ILE A 57 -0.27 -0.72 -4.48
N THR A 58 -0.38 0.18 -3.50
CA THR A 58 -0.88 -0.16 -2.16
C THR A 58 -2.40 -0.13 -2.06
N PHE A 59 -3.06 0.70 -2.85
CA PHE A 59 -4.52 0.85 -2.83
C PHE A 59 -5.28 -0.46 -3.09
N PRO A 60 -4.94 -1.28 -4.10
CA PRO A 60 -5.58 -2.58 -4.31
C PRO A 60 -5.39 -3.53 -3.12
N ILE A 61 -4.20 -3.52 -2.49
CA ILE A 61 -3.90 -4.35 -1.33
C ILE A 61 -4.82 -3.99 -0.16
N ILE A 62 -4.90 -2.69 0.17
CA ILE A 62 -5.75 -2.21 1.25
C ILE A 62 -7.22 -2.53 0.96
N THR A 63 -7.66 -2.28 -0.27
CA THR A 63 -9.06 -2.48 -0.68
C THR A 63 -9.46 -3.95 -0.60
N SER A 64 -8.64 -4.85 -1.15
CA SER A 64 -8.93 -6.29 -1.20
C SER A 64 -8.91 -6.91 0.19
N LEU A 65 -7.88 -6.65 0.99
CA LEU A 65 -7.80 -7.19 2.34
C LEU A 65 -8.90 -6.61 3.26
N SER A 66 -9.20 -5.32 3.15
CA SER A 66 -10.30 -4.73 3.92
C SER A 66 -11.66 -5.30 3.50
N GLN A 67 -11.86 -5.55 2.21
CA GLN A 67 -13.08 -6.17 1.69
C GLN A 67 -13.27 -7.59 2.25
N GLU A 68 -12.20 -8.38 2.34
CA GLU A 68 -12.23 -9.72 2.91
C GLU A 68 -12.64 -9.67 4.40
N VAL A 69 -12.03 -8.79 5.19
CA VAL A 69 -12.35 -8.57 6.61
C VAL A 69 -13.82 -8.19 6.79
N PHE A 70 -14.31 -7.22 6.01
CA PHE A 70 -15.71 -6.80 6.10
C PHE A 70 -16.68 -7.87 5.62
N SER A 71 -16.33 -8.64 4.60
CA SER A 71 -17.15 -9.74 4.11
C SER A 71 -17.28 -10.86 5.13
N HIS A 72 -16.19 -11.19 5.82
CA HIS A 72 -16.20 -12.18 6.91
C HIS A 72 -17.10 -11.72 8.08
N ASN A 73 -16.88 -10.49 8.56
CA ASN A 73 -17.67 -9.95 9.67
C ASN A 73 -19.14 -9.74 9.30
N TRP A 74 -19.43 -9.35 8.06
CA TRP A 74 -20.81 -9.25 7.58
C TRP A 74 -21.52 -10.60 7.65
N LYS A 75 -20.93 -11.67 7.19
CA LYS A 75 -21.53 -13.02 7.25
C LYS A 75 -21.85 -13.44 8.68
N HIS A 76 -21.01 -13.05 9.64
CA HIS A 76 -21.18 -13.41 11.04
C HIS A 76 -22.28 -12.59 11.75
N TYR A 77 -22.44 -11.31 11.40
CA TYR A 77 -23.35 -10.41 12.11
C TYR A 77 -24.64 -10.04 11.35
N VAL A 78 -24.82 -10.51 10.13
CA VAL A 78 -25.94 -10.09 9.26
C VAL A 78 -27.31 -10.31 9.88
N ASP A 79 -27.52 -11.42 10.55
CA ASP A 79 -28.82 -11.75 11.16
C ASP A 79 -29.10 -10.88 12.40
N HIS A 80 -28.06 -10.54 13.18
CA HIS A 80 -28.18 -9.59 14.29
C HIS A 80 -28.52 -8.19 13.79
N PHE A 81 -27.88 -7.74 12.70
CA PHE A 81 -28.18 -6.42 12.13
C PHE A 81 -29.61 -6.32 11.57
N ARG A 82 -30.14 -7.43 11.02
CA ARG A 82 -31.48 -7.50 10.50
C ARG A 82 -32.51 -7.51 11.63
N SER A 83 -32.30 -8.29 12.70
CA SER A 83 -33.23 -8.37 13.84
C SER A 83 -33.34 -7.05 14.60
N LEU A 84 -32.26 -6.27 14.65
CA LEU A 84 -32.24 -4.96 15.33
C LEU A 84 -32.59 -3.78 14.43
N ASN A 85 -32.92 -4.01 13.16
CA ASN A 85 -33.27 -2.96 12.18
C ASN A 85 -32.25 -1.81 12.11
N ILE A 86 -30.95 -2.13 12.20
CA ILE A 86 -29.89 -1.12 12.24
C ILE A 86 -29.76 -0.45 10.86
N PRO A 87 -29.69 0.90 10.79
CA PRO A 87 -29.52 1.61 9.53
C PRO A 87 -28.14 1.33 8.92
N SER A 88 -28.02 1.43 7.58
CA SER A 88 -26.79 1.09 6.82
C SER A 88 -25.53 1.81 7.34
N LEU A 89 -25.65 3.07 7.75
CA LEU A 89 -24.54 3.85 8.35
C LEU A 89 -24.12 3.27 9.71
N GLY A 90 -25.08 2.89 10.55
CA GLY A 90 -24.79 2.23 11.82
C GLY A 90 -24.05 0.92 11.65
N ILE A 91 -24.48 0.10 10.69
CA ILE A 91 -23.79 -1.15 10.33
C ILE A 91 -22.35 -0.89 9.91
N MET A 92 -22.11 0.11 9.06
CA MET A 92 -20.76 0.46 8.60
C MET A 92 -19.85 0.84 9.78
N ILE A 93 -20.33 1.68 10.69
CA ILE A 93 -19.58 2.11 11.88
C ILE A 93 -19.26 0.92 12.78
N ILE A 94 -20.24 0.04 13.03
CA ILE A 94 -20.06 -1.16 13.84
C ILE A 94 -19.02 -2.10 13.21
N LEU A 95 -19.10 -2.33 11.90
CA LEU A 95 -18.14 -3.18 11.20
C LEU A 95 -16.73 -2.60 11.25
N ILE A 96 -16.54 -1.30 11.04
CA ILE A 96 -15.24 -0.65 11.14
C ILE A 96 -14.69 -0.79 12.57
N ARG A 97 -15.52 -0.53 13.59
CA ARG A 97 -15.12 -0.60 14.99
C ARG A 97 -14.74 -2.02 15.41
N ASN A 98 -15.51 -3.02 14.99
CA ASN A 98 -15.23 -4.42 15.28
C ASN A 98 -14.01 -4.95 14.51
N SER A 99 -13.72 -4.38 13.33
CA SER A 99 -12.59 -4.78 12.50
C SER A 99 -11.32 -3.95 12.75
N TYR A 100 -11.35 -2.97 13.63
CA TYR A 100 -10.31 -1.96 13.81
C TYR A 100 -8.89 -2.55 13.90
N PHE A 101 -8.70 -3.57 14.73
CA PHE A 101 -7.38 -4.20 14.91
C PHE A 101 -6.89 -4.91 13.64
N VAL A 102 -7.80 -5.59 12.94
CA VAL A 102 -7.46 -6.28 11.68
C VAL A 102 -7.18 -5.27 10.58
N LEU A 103 -7.94 -4.16 10.52
CA LEU A 103 -7.69 -3.08 9.55
C LEU A 103 -6.33 -2.41 9.78
N ILE A 104 -5.87 -2.25 11.03
CA ILE A 104 -4.51 -1.79 11.30
C ILE A 104 -3.47 -2.77 10.74
N THR A 105 -3.68 -4.07 10.88
CA THR A 105 -2.78 -5.08 10.29
C THR A 105 -2.76 -4.97 8.75
N VAL A 106 -3.90 -4.71 8.12
CA VAL A 106 -3.98 -4.45 6.68
C VAL A 106 -3.15 -3.22 6.28
N LEU A 107 -3.28 -2.12 7.04
CA LEU A 107 -2.50 -0.91 6.79
C LEU A 107 -1.00 -1.15 6.98
N LEU A 108 -0.59 -1.92 8.01
CA LEU A 108 0.81 -2.28 8.21
C LEU A 108 1.37 -3.14 7.07
N SER A 109 0.56 -4.06 6.55
CA SER A 109 0.95 -4.88 5.38
C SER A 109 1.17 -4.01 4.14
N ALA A 110 0.27 -3.06 3.88
CA ALA A 110 0.41 -2.11 2.79
C ALA A 110 1.62 -1.16 2.98
N PHE A 111 1.87 -0.71 4.21
CA PHE A 111 3.03 0.09 4.58
C PHE A 111 4.34 -0.67 4.37
N GLY A 112 4.41 -1.94 4.81
CA GLY A 112 5.56 -2.80 4.58
C GLY A 112 5.83 -2.98 3.08
N ARG A 113 4.76 -3.14 2.28
CA ARG A 113 4.87 -3.20 0.82
C ARG A 113 5.42 -1.89 0.24
N ALA A 114 4.92 -0.74 0.68
CA ALA A 114 5.38 0.57 0.21
C ALA A 114 6.86 0.81 0.54
N ILE A 115 7.29 0.50 1.77
CA ILE A 115 8.70 0.67 2.18
C ILE A 115 9.64 -0.26 1.40
N SER A 116 9.23 -1.47 1.10
CA SER A 116 10.07 -2.44 0.39
C SER A 116 10.13 -2.22 -1.13
N GLU A 117 9.38 -1.25 -1.65
CA GLU A 117 9.29 -1.03 -3.10
C GLU A 117 10.55 -0.32 -3.63
N VAL A 118 11.13 -0.92 -4.65
CA VAL A 118 12.34 -0.41 -5.34
C VAL A 118 12.05 -0.04 -6.79
N GLY A 119 11.45 -0.97 -7.53
CA GLY A 119 11.38 -0.91 -8.99
C GLY A 119 10.57 0.28 -9.51
N ALA A 120 9.32 0.42 -9.04
CA ALA A 120 8.45 1.53 -9.45
C ALA A 120 9.05 2.87 -9.03
N VAL A 121 9.51 2.96 -7.77
CA VAL A 121 10.11 4.18 -7.21
C VAL A 121 11.35 4.61 -7.98
N MET A 122 12.20 3.66 -8.39
CA MET A 122 13.40 3.95 -9.17
C MET A 122 13.08 4.46 -10.57
N ILE A 123 12.09 3.85 -11.24
CA ILE A 123 11.67 4.25 -12.59
C ILE A 123 11.07 5.65 -12.58
N VAL A 124 10.16 5.92 -11.66
CA VAL A 124 9.39 7.17 -11.63
C VAL A 124 10.16 8.30 -10.95
N GLY A 125 10.98 7.98 -9.95
CA GLY A 125 11.77 8.95 -9.18
C GLY A 125 13.15 9.26 -9.75
N GLY A 126 13.73 8.37 -10.58
CA GLY A 126 15.06 8.57 -11.18
C GLY A 126 16.23 8.50 -10.21
N ASN A 127 16.01 8.16 -8.93
CA ASN A 127 17.04 8.02 -7.89
C ASN A 127 18.00 9.22 -7.77
N ILE A 128 17.47 10.45 -7.87
CA ILE A 128 18.23 11.70 -7.81
C ILE A 128 18.67 11.96 -6.37
N ASP A 129 19.98 12.26 -6.20
CA ASP A 129 20.56 12.51 -4.89
C ASP A 129 19.92 13.71 -4.20
N HIS A 130 19.74 13.59 -2.88
CA HIS A 130 19.06 14.57 -2.02
C HIS A 130 17.64 14.97 -2.44
N TYR A 131 17.03 14.30 -3.45
CA TYR A 131 15.71 14.67 -3.93
C TYR A 131 14.73 13.49 -3.99
N THR A 132 15.04 12.45 -4.79
CA THR A 132 14.18 11.26 -4.95
C THR A 132 14.86 9.97 -4.51
N ARG A 133 16.13 10.02 -4.06
CA ARG A 133 16.81 8.86 -3.51
C ARG A 133 16.20 8.50 -2.16
N VAL A 134 15.68 7.28 -2.06
CA VAL A 134 15.18 6.69 -0.81
C VAL A 134 16.07 5.52 -0.41
N MET A 135 15.92 5.02 0.81
CA MET A 135 16.80 3.98 1.35
C MET A 135 16.89 2.74 0.47
N THR A 136 15.75 2.27 -0.07
CA THR A 136 15.70 1.08 -0.95
C THR A 136 16.41 1.31 -2.29
N THR A 137 16.28 2.48 -2.88
CA THR A 137 17.00 2.82 -4.13
C THR A 137 18.48 3.08 -3.89
N ALA A 138 18.84 3.60 -2.71
CA ALA A 138 20.25 3.73 -2.29
C ALA A 138 20.91 2.35 -2.12
N ILE A 139 20.25 1.40 -1.45
CA ILE A 139 20.75 0.01 -1.32
C ILE A 139 21.04 -0.58 -2.71
N THR A 140 20.11 -0.42 -3.65
CA THR A 140 20.26 -0.93 -5.01
C THR A 140 21.44 -0.27 -5.75
N LEU A 141 21.62 1.03 -5.58
CA LEU A 141 22.71 1.78 -6.18
C LEU A 141 24.06 1.31 -5.64
N GLU A 142 24.23 1.27 -4.32
CA GLU A 142 25.46 0.86 -3.65
C GLU A 142 25.83 -0.60 -3.98
N THR A 143 24.83 -1.48 -4.07
CA THR A 143 25.06 -2.86 -4.52
C THR A 143 25.60 -2.90 -5.95
N ARG A 144 25.09 -2.08 -6.86
CA ARG A 144 25.58 -2.00 -8.24
C ARG A 144 26.98 -1.39 -8.36
N MET A 145 27.33 -0.49 -7.44
CA MET A 145 28.69 0.10 -7.34
C MET A 145 29.70 -0.84 -6.70
N GLY A 146 29.28 -1.98 -6.14
CA GLY A 146 30.15 -2.92 -5.44
C GLY A 146 30.40 -2.56 -3.97
N ASN A 147 29.76 -1.52 -3.44
CA ASN A 147 29.87 -1.08 -2.04
C ASN A 147 28.96 -1.93 -1.12
N LEU A 148 29.20 -3.24 -1.09
CA LEU A 148 28.32 -4.21 -0.41
C LEU A 148 28.19 -3.94 1.09
N GLU A 149 29.28 -3.51 1.75
CA GLU A 149 29.27 -3.21 3.19
C GLU A 149 28.29 -2.07 3.52
N TYR A 150 28.33 -1.01 2.73
CA TYR A 150 27.41 0.13 2.90
C TYR A 150 25.96 -0.23 2.54
N ALA A 151 25.75 -0.99 1.46
CA ALA A 151 24.44 -1.50 1.10
C ALA A 151 23.84 -2.38 2.21
N MET A 152 24.65 -3.26 2.82
CA MET A 152 24.21 -4.09 3.95
C MET A 152 23.89 -3.25 5.19
N ALA A 153 24.69 -2.24 5.51
CA ALA A 153 24.43 -1.34 6.63
C ALA A 153 23.08 -0.63 6.46
N LEU A 154 22.80 -0.07 5.28
CA LEU A 154 21.51 0.54 4.96
C LEU A 154 20.34 -0.47 5.08
N GLY A 155 20.56 -1.70 4.61
CA GLY A 155 19.59 -2.78 4.69
C GLY A 155 19.25 -3.14 6.14
N LEU A 156 20.26 -3.25 7.01
CA LEU A 156 20.05 -3.50 8.45
C LEU A 156 19.26 -2.35 9.12
N VAL A 157 19.59 -1.11 8.81
CA VAL A 157 18.84 0.06 9.32
C VAL A 157 17.38 -0.01 8.88
N LEU A 158 17.12 -0.34 7.63
CA LEU A 158 15.75 -0.47 7.11
C LEU A 158 14.97 -1.59 7.81
N ILE A 159 15.60 -2.74 8.06
CA ILE A 159 15.00 -3.86 8.79
C ILE A 159 14.67 -3.45 10.23
N ILE A 160 15.61 -2.83 10.94
CA ILE A 160 15.39 -2.37 12.31
C ILE A 160 14.25 -1.35 12.36
N PHE A 161 14.24 -0.38 11.44
CA PHE A 161 13.19 0.64 11.36
C PHE A 161 11.80 0.02 11.12
N THR A 162 11.69 -0.90 10.17
CA THR A 162 10.41 -1.58 9.89
C THR A 162 9.96 -2.46 11.05
N MET A 163 10.88 -3.18 11.72
CA MET A 163 10.58 -3.96 12.92
C MET A 163 10.11 -3.07 14.07
N LEU A 164 10.73 -1.93 14.30
CA LEU A 164 10.35 -0.98 15.34
C LEU A 164 8.93 -0.45 15.11
N ILE A 165 8.60 -0.01 13.90
CA ILE A 165 7.27 0.47 13.57
C ILE A 165 6.21 -0.62 13.77
N ASN A 166 6.44 -1.81 13.24
CA ASN A 166 5.50 -2.91 13.38
C ASN A 166 5.31 -3.32 14.85
N SER A 167 6.39 -3.39 15.64
CA SER A 167 6.34 -3.70 17.05
C SER A 167 5.59 -2.62 17.85
N LEU A 168 5.86 -1.35 17.57
CA LEU A 168 5.18 -0.23 18.24
C LEU A 168 3.67 -0.27 18.00
N VAL A 169 3.25 -0.44 16.75
CA VAL A 169 1.84 -0.54 16.40
C VAL A 169 1.19 -1.77 17.03
N TYR A 170 1.89 -2.92 17.06
CA TYR A 170 1.40 -4.11 17.72
C TYR A 170 1.18 -3.89 19.23
N ILE A 171 2.15 -3.30 19.93
CA ILE A 171 2.07 -3.02 21.37
C ILE A 171 0.90 -2.05 21.67
N LEU A 172 0.75 -1.00 20.87
CA LEU A 172 -0.34 -0.03 21.02
C LEU A 172 -1.71 -0.67 20.79
N ASN A 173 -1.81 -1.64 19.90
CA ASN A 173 -3.03 -2.39 19.63
C ASN A 173 -3.37 -3.37 20.76
N VAL A 174 -2.40 -4.10 21.29
CA VAL A 174 -2.62 -5.07 22.40
C VAL A 174 -3.05 -4.36 23.68
N ARG A 175 -2.50 -3.18 23.99
CA ARG A 175 -2.89 -2.39 25.17
C ARG A 175 -4.32 -1.84 25.13
N ARG A 176 -4.96 -1.82 23.95
CA ARG A 176 -6.35 -1.34 23.79
C ARG A 176 -7.38 -2.47 23.74
N ARG A 177 -6.97 -3.72 23.84
CA ARG A 177 -7.82 -4.89 24.08
C ARG A 177 -8.10 -5.08 25.56
#